data_ec115cb5b8c9749df26a5d8fcefa49e5
#
_entry.id   ec115cb5b8c9749df26a5d8fcefa49e5
#
_cell.length_a   1.000
_cell.length_b   1.000
_cell.length_c   1.000
_cell.angle_alpha   90.00
_cell.angle_beta   90.00
_cell.angle_gamma   90.00
#
_symmetry.space_group_name_H-M   'P 1'
#
loop_
_entity.id
_entity.type
_entity.pdbx_description
1 polymer ?
#
loop_
_entity_poly.entity_id
_entity_poly.type
_entity_poly.pdbx_seq_one_letter_code
_entity_poly.pdbx_strand_id
1 'polypeptide(L)'
;MSRLERVKKLFTRKKADNPPIAVVSTEKAITKKETTQPELSRERLKKLFVRKKVDDRPTSVMSAGKTVTKEITPVILKIPAGEPEKGKKVATPIIQSTVLVESYPLNPPYAYAGIVRDTKRGGLIYVVTEPELNAKDAADLKRLKDILMEVLDVNMMKLESKEASRKYLENKCREILNNYNFKTSKEAEKKLLYYVASDNIGLDKVDPLMHDQFIEDISCDGTGINLYVWHRKYENIPTNIRFETAQELNSYVLRLAYLAGSHVSIAQPMLDAALSDGSRLNLTYGTEITRKGSTFTIRKFKADPLTVIDLIDFNTISREMAAYFWYAVENRISIVVSGGIAAGKTTTLNCLSMFIKPDMKIVSIEDTPELNLPHENWIPTTTRTHIGVGTESTDISLFDLLKASLRQRPDYIIVGEVRGGEAYALFQAISTGHLGMSTLHAESVESAVYRLESEPMNVPRTLISAIDIMTVQKRVDQLDKPTRRTVTTSEIVGLDPRSKEILTNEVFKWNAIEDTFEYTGRSYLIERIATKKGLSMEEANAEIQRRAKILGWMSERKMRSYREVSEIIRRYYEDPASLYKEATKHE
;
A
#
# COMPACT_ATOMS: atom_id res chain seq x y z
N MET A 1 32.55 56.28 22.29
CA MET A 1 32.34 55.75 20.94
C MET A 1 31.87 54.31 21.04
N SER A 2 30.61 54.11 20.75
CA SER A 2 29.90 52.83 21.01
C SER A 2 30.16 51.77 19.94
N ARG A 3 30.01 50.55 20.32
CA ARG A 3 30.22 49.33 19.51
C ARG A 3 29.39 49.31 18.16
N LEU A 4 28.45 50.25 18.02
CA LEU A 4 27.58 50.39 16.84
C LEU A 4 28.24 51.16 15.67
N GLU A 5 29.25 51.98 15.92
CA GLU A 5 29.93 52.70 14.84
C GLU A 5 31.02 51.90 14.14
N ARG A 6 31.51 50.81 14.74
CA ARG A 6 32.49 49.91 14.09
C ARG A 6 31.83 48.94 13.08
N VAL A 7 30.55 48.66 13.19
CA VAL A 7 29.85 47.77 12.27
C VAL A 7 29.43 48.49 10.98
N LYS A 8 29.15 49.80 11.04
CA LYS A 8 28.81 50.57 9.83
C LYS A 8 29.97 50.85 8.87
N LYS A 9 31.22 50.75 9.33
CA LYS A 9 32.41 50.96 8.47
C LYS A 9 32.84 49.72 7.68
N LEU A 10 32.28 48.55 7.94
CA LEU A 10 32.59 47.29 7.23
C LEU A 10 31.69 47.00 6.01
N PHE A 11 30.63 47.79 5.83
CA PHE A 11 29.67 47.59 4.73
C PHE A 11 29.74 48.64 3.60
N THR A 12 30.74 49.52 3.59
CA THR A 12 30.89 50.56 2.55
C THR A 12 32.22 50.49 1.79
N ARG A 13 32.70 49.28 1.48
CA ARG A 13 33.81 49.12 0.50
C ARG A 13 33.67 47.77 -0.21
N LYS A 14 32.92 47.78 -1.30
CA LYS A 14 33.12 46.98 -2.56
C LYS A 14 31.97 47.24 -3.51
N LYS A 15 32.08 48.33 -4.23
CA LYS A 15 31.42 48.52 -5.52
C LYS A 15 32.45 49.20 -6.41
N ALA A 16 33.15 48.41 -7.21
CA ALA A 16 33.76 48.80 -8.47
C ALA A 16 34.33 47.55 -9.13
N ASP A 17 34.10 47.49 -10.43
CA ASP A 17 34.73 46.66 -11.43
C ASP A 17 34.15 45.26 -11.71
N ASN A 18 33.14 45.28 -12.61
CA ASN A 18 33.05 44.31 -13.69
C ASN A 18 32.35 44.96 -14.92
N PRO A 19 32.90 44.81 -16.13
CA PRO A 19 32.40 45.42 -17.35
C PRO A 19 31.12 44.74 -17.87
N PRO A 20 30.33 45.44 -18.70
CA PRO A 20 29.04 44.93 -19.21
C PRO A 20 29.23 43.84 -20.27
N ILE A 21 28.55 42.74 -20.12
CA ILE A 21 28.42 41.69 -21.13
C ILE A 21 27.46 42.18 -22.20
N ALA A 22 27.98 42.30 -23.42
CA ALA A 22 27.23 42.68 -24.60
C ALA A 22 26.21 41.60 -24.99
N VAL A 23 24.96 42.00 -25.15
CA VAL A 23 23.91 41.24 -25.80
C VAL A 23 24.16 41.29 -27.30
N VAL A 24 24.59 40.18 -27.90
CA VAL A 24 24.64 40.02 -29.37
C VAL A 24 23.39 39.28 -29.80
N SER A 25 22.50 40.01 -30.44
CA SER A 25 21.40 39.50 -31.23
C SER A 25 21.95 38.95 -32.55
N THR A 26 21.82 37.67 -32.81
CA THR A 26 22.01 37.08 -34.15
C THR A 26 20.72 36.40 -34.60
N GLU A 27 19.89 37.19 -35.30
CA GLU A 27 19.06 36.67 -36.37
C GLU A 27 19.97 36.38 -37.56
N LYS A 28 20.03 35.14 -38.03
CA LYS A 28 20.23 34.82 -39.46
C LYS A 28 19.97 33.34 -39.76
N ALA A 29 18.97 33.16 -40.63
CA ALA A 29 18.91 32.23 -41.76
C ALA A 29 18.95 30.72 -41.46
N ILE A 30 17.77 30.13 -41.36
CA ILE A 30 17.54 28.69 -41.56
C ILE A 30 17.42 28.44 -43.07
N THR A 31 18.44 27.91 -43.69
CA THR A 31 18.37 27.30 -45.01
C THR A 31 17.80 25.89 -44.90
N LYS A 32 16.72 25.65 -45.64
CA LYS A 32 16.09 24.35 -45.85
C LYS A 32 17.12 23.34 -46.38
N LYS A 33 17.28 22.20 -45.71
CA LYS A 33 17.70 20.94 -46.32
C LYS A 33 16.55 19.95 -46.15
N GLU A 34 15.88 19.68 -47.26
CA GLU A 34 14.95 18.57 -47.44
C GLU A 34 15.73 17.25 -47.29
N THR A 35 15.32 16.45 -46.32
CA THR A 35 15.70 15.03 -46.25
C THR A 35 14.46 14.22 -46.54
N THR A 36 14.37 13.72 -47.75
CA THR A 36 13.38 12.77 -48.24
C THR A 36 13.35 11.51 -47.39
N GLN A 37 12.24 11.24 -46.75
CA GLN A 37 11.90 9.91 -46.21
C GLN A 37 11.31 9.06 -47.37
N PRO A 38 11.69 7.79 -47.54
CA PRO A 38 11.05 6.94 -48.53
C PRO A 38 9.66 6.53 -48.08
N GLU A 39 8.66 6.86 -48.88
CA GLU A 39 7.29 6.34 -48.77
C GLU A 39 7.29 4.81 -48.95
N LEU A 40 6.90 4.10 -47.88
CA LEU A 40 6.58 2.68 -47.95
C LEU A 40 5.18 2.53 -48.54
N SER A 41 5.14 2.03 -49.78
CA SER A 41 3.95 1.85 -50.59
C SER A 41 2.91 0.96 -49.88
N ARG A 42 1.63 1.35 -50.02
CA ARG A 42 0.44 0.68 -49.48
C ARG A 42 0.26 -0.81 -49.87
N GLU A 43 1.09 -1.31 -50.77
CA GLU A 43 1.04 -2.73 -51.18
C GLU A 43 1.74 -3.70 -50.22
N ARG A 44 2.72 -3.24 -49.40
CA ARG A 44 3.39 -4.13 -48.45
C ARG A 44 2.57 -4.41 -47.17
N LEU A 45 1.60 -3.58 -46.85
CA LEU A 45 0.69 -3.79 -45.70
C LEU A 45 -0.44 -4.78 -45.98
N LYS A 46 -0.74 -5.09 -47.25
CA LYS A 46 -1.77 -6.09 -47.62
C LYS A 46 -1.31 -7.54 -47.54
N LYS A 47 -0.01 -7.82 -47.44
CA LYS A 47 0.53 -9.19 -47.38
C LYS A 47 0.69 -9.77 -45.95
N LEU A 48 0.37 -9.02 -44.90
CA LEU A 48 0.50 -9.48 -43.50
C LEU A 48 -0.82 -9.97 -42.88
N PHE A 49 -1.94 -9.92 -43.60
CA PHE A 49 -3.24 -10.43 -43.15
C PHE A 49 -3.79 -11.49 -44.11
N VAL A 50 -3.10 -12.63 -44.23
CA VAL A 50 -3.70 -13.84 -44.84
C VAL A 50 -4.28 -14.68 -43.71
N ARG A 51 -5.60 -14.60 -43.56
CA ARG A 51 -6.38 -15.54 -42.76
C ARG A 51 -6.23 -16.95 -43.35
N LYS A 52 -5.69 -17.90 -42.59
CA LYS A 52 -5.86 -19.32 -42.86
C LYS A 52 -7.33 -19.68 -42.64
N LYS A 53 -8.00 -20.06 -43.70
CA LYS A 53 -9.29 -20.80 -43.66
C LYS A 53 -9.00 -22.16 -43.04
N VAL A 54 -9.73 -22.51 -41.99
CA VAL A 54 -9.82 -23.87 -41.47
C VAL A 54 -10.98 -24.53 -42.20
N ASP A 55 -10.72 -25.69 -42.77
CA ASP A 55 -11.66 -26.56 -43.50
C ASP A 55 -12.74 -27.12 -42.55
N ASP A 56 -13.99 -26.86 -42.92
CA ASP A 56 -15.15 -27.57 -42.39
C ASP A 56 -15.26 -28.95 -43.03
N ARG A 57 -15.11 -30.01 -42.25
CA ARG A 57 -15.71 -31.31 -42.53
C ARG A 57 -16.34 -31.89 -41.26
N PRO A 58 -17.58 -32.36 -41.31
CA PRO A 58 -18.29 -32.89 -40.16
C PRO A 58 -17.97 -34.37 -39.97
N THR A 59 -17.53 -34.72 -38.76
CA THR A 59 -17.56 -36.12 -38.31
C THR A 59 -18.60 -36.26 -37.23
N SER A 60 -19.65 -37.00 -37.57
CA SER A 60 -20.68 -37.49 -36.70
C SER A 60 -20.14 -38.47 -35.67
N VAL A 61 -20.42 -38.28 -34.37
CA VAL A 61 -20.70 -39.39 -33.43
C VAL A 61 -21.67 -38.89 -32.36
N MET A 62 -22.76 -39.59 -32.26
CA MET A 62 -23.80 -39.50 -31.24
C MET A 62 -23.27 -39.84 -29.86
N SER A 63 -23.65 -39.07 -28.84
CA SER A 63 -24.17 -39.68 -27.60
C SER A 63 -24.96 -38.66 -26.79
N ALA A 64 -26.14 -39.07 -26.37
CA ALA A 64 -27.09 -38.31 -25.60
C ALA A 64 -26.55 -37.99 -24.19
N GLY A 65 -26.41 -36.69 -23.87
CA GLY A 65 -26.17 -36.19 -22.53
C GLY A 65 -27.23 -35.15 -22.18
N LYS A 66 -28.08 -35.48 -21.22
CA LYS A 66 -29.20 -34.69 -20.72
C LYS A 66 -28.79 -33.25 -20.43
N THR A 67 -29.41 -32.31 -21.13
CA THR A 67 -29.37 -30.89 -20.81
C THR A 67 -30.16 -30.67 -19.51
N VAL A 68 -29.44 -30.52 -18.41
CA VAL A 68 -30.03 -30.06 -17.14
C VAL A 68 -30.14 -28.54 -17.24
N THR A 69 -31.29 -28.05 -17.65
CA THR A 69 -31.70 -26.67 -17.44
C THR A 69 -31.86 -26.46 -15.93
N LYS A 70 -30.82 -25.97 -15.25
CA LYS A 70 -30.98 -25.44 -13.92
C LYS A 70 -31.79 -24.15 -14.03
N GLU A 71 -33.01 -24.19 -13.51
CA GLU A 71 -33.80 -22.99 -13.25
C GLU A 71 -32.97 -22.00 -12.44
N ILE A 72 -32.82 -20.79 -12.98
CA ILE A 72 -32.11 -19.69 -12.30
C ILE A 72 -33.07 -19.18 -11.22
N THR A 73 -32.91 -19.66 -10.00
CA THR A 73 -33.61 -19.13 -8.83
C THR A 73 -32.96 -17.77 -8.48
N PRO A 74 -33.77 -16.70 -8.33
CA PRO A 74 -33.22 -15.41 -7.93
C PRO A 74 -32.58 -15.54 -6.54
N VAL A 75 -31.31 -15.15 -6.42
CA VAL A 75 -30.57 -15.18 -5.16
C VAL A 75 -31.00 -13.99 -4.32
N ILE A 76 -31.77 -14.25 -3.29
CA ILE A 76 -32.06 -13.31 -2.21
C ILE A 76 -30.91 -13.41 -1.22
N LEU A 77 -30.08 -12.35 -1.11
CA LEU A 77 -29.08 -12.23 -0.05
C LEU A 77 -29.79 -12.23 1.32
N LYS A 78 -29.85 -13.38 1.99
CA LYS A 78 -30.30 -13.45 3.37
C LYS A 78 -29.15 -13.02 4.27
N ILE A 79 -29.33 -11.94 5.04
CA ILE A 79 -28.46 -11.59 6.16
C ILE A 79 -28.63 -12.70 7.19
N PRO A 80 -27.56 -13.38 7.65
CA PRO A 80 -27.68 -14.27 8.79
C PRO A 80 -27.98 -13.42 10.03
N ALA A 81 -29.24 -13.43 10.45
CA ALA A 81 -29.63 -12.89 11.74
C ALA A 81 -29.03 -13.79 12.83
N GLY A 82 -28.40 -13.20 13.83
CA GLY A 82 -28.15 -13.90 15.08
C GLY A 82 -29.48 -14.43 15.59
N GLU A 83 -29.55 -15.73 15.86
CA GLU A 83 -30.67 -16.60 16.23
C GLU A 83 -32.06 -16.28 15.64
N PRO A 84 -32.70 -17.21 14.96
CA PRO A 84 -33.84 -16.93 14.11
C PRO A 84 -35.09 -16.66 14.92
N GLU A 85 -35.47 -15.38 15.10
CA GLU A 85 -36.87 -15.06 15.30
C GLU A 85 -37.62 -15.16 13.97
N LYS A 86 -38.62 -16.02 13.94
CA LYS A 86 -39.44 -16.30 12.75
C LYS A 86 -40.19 -15.05 12.29
N GLY A 87 -39.89 -14.64 11.05
CA GLY A 87 -40.80 -13.87 10.22
C GLY A 87 -40.53 -12.38 10.12
N LYS A 88 -39.62 -11.97 9.20
CA LYS A 88 -39.76 -10.80 8.34
C LYS A 88 -38.70 -10.85 7.25
N LYS A 89 -39.16 -10.82 5.98
CA LYS A 89 -38.29 -10.78 4.79
C LYS A 89 -37.66 -9.38 4.71
N VAL A 90 -36.33 -9.31 4.76
CA VAL A 90 -35.57 -8.11 4.41
C VAL A 90 -35.47 -8.09 2.87
N ALA A 91 -36.09 -7.11 2.25
CA ALA A 91 -36.04 -6.95 0.80
C ALA A 91 -34.71 -6.29 0.42
N THR A 92 -33.86 -7.01 -0.26
CA THR A 92 -32.68 -6.49 -0.94
C THR A 92 -33.08 -6.01 -2.33
N PRO A 93 -32.53 -4.92 -2.86
CA PRO A 93 -32.80 -4.55 -4.26
C PRO A 93 -32.36 -5.69 -5.17
N ILE A 94 -33.34 -6.32 -5.82
CA ILE A 94 -33.14 -7.46 -6.72
C ILE A 94 -32.49 -6.91 -7.99
N ILE A 95 -31.18 -7.09 -8.14
CA ILE A 95 -30.55 -6.98 -9.46
C ILE A 95 -30.93 -8.27 -10.20
N GLN A 96 -31.97 -8.20 -10.99
CA GLN A 96 -32.41 -9.28 -11.88
C GLN A 96 -31.25 -9.62 -12.82
N SER A 97 -30.63 -10.79 -12.66
CA SER A 97 -29.50 -11.30 -13.45
C SER A 97 -28.12 -11.31 -12.78
N THR A 98 -28.04 -11.48 -11.47
CA THR A 98 -26.75 -11.64 -10.79
C THR A 98 -26.65 -12.99 -10.09
N VAL A 99 -25.44 -13.57 -10.07
CA VAL A 99 -25.10 -14.78 -9.32
C VAL A 99 -24.17 -14.40 -8.20
N LEU A 100 -24.52 -14.75 -6.98
CA LEU A 100 -23.64 -14.53 -5.81
C LEU A 100 -22.41 -15.45 -5.91
N VAL A 101 -21.23 -14.85 -5.84
CA VAL A 101 -19.94 -15.54 -5.84
C VAL A 101 -19.46 -15.77 -4.41
N GLU A 102 -19.51 -14.70 -3.58
CA GLU A 102 -19.05 -14.72 -2.20
C GLU A 102 -19.79 -13.68 -1.38
N SER A 103 -19.99 -13.93 -0.07
CA SER A 103 -20.52 -12.93 0.87
C SER A 103 -19.88 -13.08 2.23
N TYR A 104 -19.55 -11.95 2.86
CA TYR A 104 -18.90 -11.90 4.17
C TYR A 104 -19.27 -10.61 4.94
N PRO A 105 -19.14 -10.62 6.31
CA PRO A 105 -19.45 -9.45 7.10
C PRO A 105 -18.38 -8.36 6.98
N LEU A 106 -18.81 -7.08 6.96
CA LEU A 106 -17.95 -5.89 7.03
C LEU A 106 -17.99 -5.28 8.44
N ASN A 107 -19.20 -4.98 8.91
CA ASN A 107 -19.46 -4.42 10.23
C ASN A 107 -20.72 -5.11 10.82
N PRO A 108 -20.59 -6.33 11.35
CA PRO A 108 -21.75 -7.07 11.85
C PRO A 108 -22.37 -6.40 13.07
N PRO A 109 -23.71 -6.44 13.23
CA PRO A 109 -24.67 -7.10 12.34
C PRO A 109 -25.21 -6.20 11.21
N TYR A 110 -24.58 -5.07 10.93
CA TYR A 110 -25.18 -4.01 10.09
C TYR A 110 -24.75 -4.08 8.63
N ALA A 111 -23.47 -4.25 8.35
CA ALA A 111 -22.95 -4.17 6.97
C ALA A 111 -22.31 -5.49 6.52
N TYR A 112 -22.60 -5.85 5.25
CA TYR A 112 -22.09 -7.06 4.60
C TYR A 112 -21.63 -6.74 3.18
N ALA A 113 -20.57 -7.42 2.73
CA ALA A 113 -20.13 -7.44 1.35
C ALA A 113 -20.72 -8.63 0.60
N GLY A 114 -21.09 -8.42 -0.65
CA GLY A 114 -21.44 -9.46 -1.61
C GLY A 114 -20.67 -9.26 -2.90
N ILE A 115 -19.94 -10.28 -3.36
CA ILE A 115 -19.37 -10.30 -4.70
C ILE A 115 -20.37 -11.00 -5.60
N VAL A 116 -20.91 -10.29 -6.58
CA VAL A 116 -21.92 -10.81 -7.51
C VAL A 116 -21.41 -10.74 -8.94
N ARG A 117 -21.76 -11.72 -9.74
CA ARG A 117 -21.49 -11.72 -11.18
C ARG A 117 -22.72 -11.23 -11.93
N ASP A 118 -22.58 -10.17 -12.71
CA ASP A 118 -23.61 -9.71 -13.64
C ASP A 118 -23.64 -10.63 -14.86
N THR A 119 -24.73 -11.39 -15.01
CA THR A 119 -24.87 -12.35 -16.12
C THR A 119 -25.14 -11.67 -17.47
N LYS A 120 -25.57 -10.39 -17.48
CA LYS A 120 -25.81 -9.62 -18.71
C LYS A 120 -24.56 -8.90 -19.20
N ARG A 121 -23.80 -8.31 -18.30
CA ARG A 121 -22.57 -7.54 -18.63
C ARG A 121 -21.29 -8.37 -18.52
N GLY A 122 -21.35 -9.52 -17.85
CA GLY A 122 -20.22 -10.45 -17.75
C GLY A 122 -19.12 -10.02 -16.78
N GLY A 123 -19.36 -9.07 -15.88
CA GLY A 123 -18.40 -8.59 -14.91
C GLY A 123 -18.74 -8.95 -13.47
N LEU A 124 -17.79 -8.70 -12.55
CA LEU A 124 -18.04 -8.77 -11.12
C LEU A 124 -18.44 -7.39 -10.59
N ILE A 125 -19.31 -7.37 -9.59
CA ILE A 125 -19.76 -6.18 -8.88
C ILE A 125 -19.60 -6.43 -7.39
N TYR A 126 -19.05 -5.46 -6.67
CA TYR A 126 -19.00 -5.43 -5.21
C TYR A 126 -20.27 -4.76 -4.69
N VAL A 127 -21.07 -5.48 -3.93
CA VAL A 127 -22.34 -5.00 -3.38
C VAL A 127 -22.22 -4.84 -1.88
N VAL A 128 -22.37 -3.61 -1.41
CA VAL A 128 -22.54 -3.33 0.03
C VAL A 128 -24.01 -3.44 0.37
N THR A 129 -24.32 -4.22 1.41
CA THR A 129 -25.65 -4.34 1.98
C THR A 129 -25.66 -3.77 3.39
N GLU A 130 -26.50 -2.76 3.62
CA GLU A 130 -26.69 -2.08 4.89
C GLU A 130 -28.17 -2.21 5.35
N PRO A 131 -28.52 -1.86 6.63
CA PRO A 131 -29.88 -1.93 7.10
C PRO A 131 -30.82 -1.01 6.32
N GLU A 132 -31.85 -1.54 5.71
CA GLU A 132 -32.85 -0.73 5.00
C GLU A 132 -33.62 0.16 5.99
N LEU A 133 -33.74 1.44 5.63
CA LEU A 133 -34.56 2.42 6.32
C LEU A 133 -35.92 2.52 5.60
N ASN A 134 -37.00 2.31 6.32
CA ASN A 134 -38.32 2.67 5.80
C ASN A 134 -38.49 4.21 5.75
N ALA A 135 -39.52 4.70 5.09
CA ALA A 135 -39.74 6.15 4.93
C ALA A 135 -39.77 6.92 6.26
N LYS A 136 -40.31 6.29 7.32
CA LYS A 136 -40.35 6.87 8.66
C LYS A 136 -38.95 6.92 9.28
N ASP A 137 -38.21 5.79 9.25
CA ASP A 137 -36.86 5.71 9.81
C ASP A 137 -35.92 6.70 9.11
N ALA A 138 -36.07 6.87 7.79
CA ALA A 138 -35.30 7.86 7.00
C ALA A 138 -35.63 9.32 7.43
N ALA A 139 -36.90 9.64 7.66
CA ALA A 139 -37.31 10.95 8.16
C ALA A 139 -36.81 11.19 9.60
N ASP A 140 -36.91 10.18 10.45
CA ASP A 140 -36.43 10.22 11.83
C ASP A 140 -34.88 10.37 11.85
N LEU A 141 -34.14 9.69 10.97
CA LEU A 141 -32.69 9.86 10.82
C LEU A 141 -32.31 11.28 10.44
N LYS A 142 -32.98 11.86 9.43
CA LYS A 142 -32.74 13.24 9.02
C LYS A 142 -32.97 14.20 10.19
N ARG A 143 -34.13 14.11 10.85
CA ARG A 143 -34.47 14.96 12.01
C ARG A 143 -33.48 14.80 13.16
N LEU A 144 -33.02 13.56 13.43
CA LEU A 144 -32.02 13.28 14.47
C LEU A 144 -30.69 13.97 14.14
N LYS A 145 -30.25 13.90 12.86
CA LYS A 145 -29.02 14.58 12.39
C LYS A 145 -29.14 16.11 12.51
N ASP A 146 -30.27 16.69 12.12
CA ASP A 146 -30.50 18.13 12.22
C ASP A 146 -30.39 18.61 13.67
N ILE A 147 -31.07 17.94 14.61
CA ILE A 147 -30.99 18.26 16.04
C ILE A 147 -29.57 18.03 16.60
N LEU A 148 -28.93 16.95 16.19
CA LEU A 148 -27.58 16.62 16.65
C LEU A 148 -26.58 17.72 16.27
N MET A 149 -26.67 18.29 15.08
CA MET A 149 -25.82 19.40 14.64
C MET A 149 -25.98 20.66 15.51
N GLU A 150 -27.16 20.90 16.08
CA GLU A 150 -27.42 22.03 16.98
C GLU A 150 -26.95 21.77 18.43
N VAL A 151 -26.95 20.52 18.87
CA VAL A 151 -26.73 20.12 20.27
C VAL A 151 -25.31 19.58 20.54
N LEU A 152 -24.52 19.31 19.51
CA LEU A 152 -23.15 18.82 19.67
C LEU A 152 -22.21 19.94 20.13
N ASP A 153 -21.84 19.91 21.42
CA ASP A 153 -20.95 20.88 22.07
C ASP A 153 -19.45 20.51 21.96
N VAL A 154 -19.14 19.27 21.56
CA VAL A 154 -17.77 18.72 21.58
C VAL A 154 -17.30 18.40 20.18
N ASN A 155 -16.10 18.88 19.84
CA ASN A 155 -15.42 18.42 18.64
C ASN A 155 -14.98 16.96 18.84
N MET A 156 -15.68 16.05 18.17
CA MET A 156 -15.48 14.59 18.26
C MET A 156 -14.05 14.14 17.91
N MET A 157 -13.33 14.93 17.08
CA MET A 157 -11.93 14.66 16.72
C MET A 157 -10.93 14.89 17.87
N LYS A 158 -11.38 15.55 18.97
CA LYS A 158 -10.55 15.83 20.15
C LYS A 158 -10.72 14.80 21.28
N LEU A 159 -11.58 13.80 21.10
CA LEU A 159 -11.74 12.73 22.09
C LEU A 159 -10.61 11.71 21.96
N GLU A 160 -10.24 11.11 23.09
CA GLU A 160 -9.04 10.25 23.23
C GLU A 160 -9.04 9.00 22.33
N SER A 161 -10.21 8.50 21.93
CA SER A 161 -10.34 7.33 21.05
C SER A 161 -11.61 7.36 20.20
N LYS A 162 -11.64 6.58 19.12
CA LYS A 162 -12.85 6.36 18.30
C LYS A 162 -13.97 5.70 19.10
N GLU A 163 -13.64 4.81 20.03
CA GLU A 163 -14.59 4.14 20.92
C GLU A 163 -15.23 5.14 21.89
N ALA A 164 -14.45 6.04 22.47
CA ALA A 164 -14.96 7.11 23.33
C ALA A 164 -15.90 8.03 22.57
N SER A 165 -15.52 8.42 21.34
CA SER A 165 -16.34 9.23 20.44
C SER A 165 -17.66 8.54 20.10
N ARG A 166 -17.63 7.25 19.79
CA ARG A 166 -18.81 6.44 19.50
C ARG A 166 -19.76 6.36 20.70
N LYS A 167 -19.24 6.04 21.88
CA LYS A 167 -20.03 5.95 23.10
C LYS A 167 -20.68 7.29 23.48
N TYR A 168 -19.93 8.38 23.34
CA TYR A 168 -20.45 9.73 23.55
C TYR A 168 -21.61 10.02 22.58
N LEU A 169 -21.40 9.78 21.29
CA LEU A 169 -22.40 10.01 20.24
C LEU A 169 -23.66 9.17 20.45
N GLU A 170 -23.51 7.88 20.77
CA GLU A 170 -24.64 6.99 21.06
C GLU A 170 -25.47 7.48 22.26
N ASN A 171 -24.81 7.92 23.32
CA ASN A 171 -25.51 8.46 24.52
C ASN A 171 -26.26 9.74 24.16
N LYS A 172 -25.63 10.64 23.42
CA LYS A 172 -26.25 11.90 22.99
C LYS A 172 -27.44 11.68 22.08
N CYS A 173 -27.32 10.73 21.12
CA CYS A 173 -28.45 10.34 20.29
C CYS A 173 -29.63 9.78 21.12
N ARG A 174 -29.38 8.90 22.11
CA ARG A 174 -30.43 8.38 22.97
C ARG A 174 -31.10 9.48 23.79
N GLU A 175 -30.32 10.44 24.30
CA GLU A 175 -30.85 11.63 24.98
C GLU A 175 -31.80 12.43 24.07
N ILE A 176 -31.39 12.69 22.81
CA ILE A 176 -32.23 13.40 21.83
C ILE A 176 -33.48 12.58 21.49
N LEU A 177 -33.37 11.29 21.23
CA LEU A 177 -34.51 10.43 20.92
C LEU A 177 -35.56 10.45 22.01
N ASN A 178 -35.13 10.48 23.28
CA ASN A 178 -36.04 10.56 24.44
C ASN A 178 -36.64 11.96 24.63
N ASN A 179 -35.82 13.02 24.58
CA ASN A 179 -36.26 14.39 24.87
C ASN A 179 -37.17 14.96 23.79
N TYR A 180 -36.98 14.57 22.53
CA TYR A 180 -37.77 15.03 21.40
C TYR A 180 -38.88 14.07 20.98
N ASN A 181 -39.22 13.08 21.86
CA ASN A 181 -40.33 12.15 21.67
C ASN A 181 -40.33 11.40 20.34
N PHE A 182 -39.17 10.86 19.90
CA PHE A 182 -39.12 9.98 18.74
C PHE A 182 -39.84 8.66 19.07
N LYS A 183 -40.88 8.33 18.30
CA LYS A 183 -41.59 7.06 18.42
C LYS A 183 -40.88 5.97 17.59
N THR A 184 -39.68 5.58 18.02
CA THR A 184 -38.85 4.58 17.37
C THR A 184 -38.88 3.23 18.08
N SER A 185 -38.85 2.13 17.32
CA SER A 185 -38.65 0.79 17.92
C SER A 185 -37.16 0.62 18.29
N LYS A 186 -36.84 -0.34 19.18
CA LYS A 186 -35.45 -0.67 19.52
C LYS A 186 -34.60 -1.08 18.31
N GLU A 187 -35.21 -1.70 17.29
CA GLU A 187 -34.53 -2.05 16.03
C GLU A 187 -34.25 -0.81 15.19
N ALA A 188 -35.23 0.10 15.09
CA ALA A 188 -35.05 1.36 14.37
C ALA A 188 -34.00 2.24 15.08
N GLU A 189 -34.01 2.33 16.42
CA GLU A 189 -32.98 3.02 17.20
C GLU A 189 -31.56 2.52 16.83
N LYS A 190 -31.34 1.20 16.81
CA LYS A 190 -30.04 0.62 16.44
C LYS A 190 -29.60 1.01 15.02
N LYS A 191 -30.54 1.02 14.06
CA LYS A 191 -30.26 1.47 12.68
C LYS A 191 -29.90 2.95 12.63
N LEU A 192 -30.65 3.80 13.34
CA LEU A 192 -30.38 5.24 13.42
C LEU A 192 -28.98 5.51 14.01
N LEU A 193 -28.63 4.83 15.11
CA LEU A 193 -27.32 4.96 15.74
C LEU A 193 -26.18 4.50 14.81
N TYR A 194 -26.40 3.42 14.04
CA TYR A 194 -25.43 2.95 13.05
C TYR A 194 -25.14 4.03 12.01
N TYR A 195 -26.17 4.59 11.38
CA TYR A 195 -25.99 5.62 10.34
C TYR A 195 -25.41 6.93 10.90
N VAL A 196 -25.85 7.34 12.10
CA VAL A 196 -25.28 8.53 12.75
C VAL A 196 -23.80 8.32 13.07
N ALA A 197 -23.40 7.13 13.52
CA ALA A 197 -21.99 6.83 13.79
C ALA A 197 -21.16 6.80 12.50
N SER A 198 -21.66 6.16 11.44
CA SER A 198 -21.00 6.14 10.12
C SER A 198 -20.80 7.56 9.56
N ASP A 199 -21.80 8.44 9.71
CA ASP A 199 -21.72 9.81 9.19
C ASP A 199 -20.79 10.71 10.02
N ASN A 200 -20.73 10.57 11.34
CA ASN A 200 -20.01 11.53 12.19
C ASN A 200 -18.59 11.08 12.55
N ILE A 201 -18.38 9.78 12.73
CA ILE A 201 -17.11 9.18 13.14
C ILE A 201 -16.44 8.45 11.97
N GLY A 202 -17.26 7.80 11.12
CA GLY A 202 -16.82 7.11 9.93
C GLY A 202 -16.73 7.99 8.70
N LEU A 203 -16.71 7.34 7.54
CA LEU A 203 -16.63 7.97 6.22
C LEU A 203 -17.96 7.89 5.44
N ASP A 204 -19.11 7.97 6.13
CA ASP A 204 -20.45 7.99 5.53
C ASP A 204 -20.65 6.82 4.54
N LYS A 205 -21.04 7.07 3.29
CA LYS A 205 -21.27 6.05 2.25
C LYS A 205 -20.06 5.13 2.00
N VAL A 206 -18.86 5.61 2.26
CA VAL A 206 -17.61 4.86 2.05
C VAL A 206 -17.21 4.06 3.30
N ASP A 207 -17.82 4.36 4.45
CA ASP A 207 -17.46 3.72 5.72
C ASP A 207 -17.50 2.18 5.69
N PRO A 208 -18.52 1.51 5.13
CA PRO A 208 -18.52 0.05 5.02
C PRO A 208 -17.32 -0.52 4.24
N LEU A 209 -16.85 0.18 3.19
CA LEU A 209 -15.70 -0.23 2.40
C LEU A 209 -14.39 -0.11 3.20
N MET A 210 -14.33 0.86 4.14
CA MET A 210 -13.18 1.00 5.05
C MET A 210 -13.05 -0.17 6.02
N HIS A 211 -14.13 -0.87 6.33
CA HIS A 211 -14.11 -2.04 7.21
C HIS A 211 -13.71 -3.35 6.50
N ASP A 212 -13.66 -3.36 5.17
CA ASP A 212 -13.25 -4.56 4.42
C ASP A 212 -11.74 -4.74 4.39
N GLN A 213 -11.23 -5.82 4.95
CA GLN A 213 -9.80 -6.16 4.95
C GLN A 213 -9.25 -6.55 3.56
N PHE A 214 -10.12 -6.87 2.60
CA PHE A 214 -9.74 -7.28 1.25
C PHE A 214 -9.66 -6.09 0.27
N ILE A 215 -10.18 -4.92 0.64
CA ILE A 215 -10.07 -3.70 -0.17
C ILE A 215 -8.74 -3.00 0.15
N GLU A 216 -7.99 -2.69 -0.90
CA GLU A 216 -6.74 -1.92 -0.84
C GLU A 216 -6.96 -0.44 -1.19
N ASP A 217 -7.64 -0.19 -2.32
CA ASP A 217 -7.95 1.18 -2.78
C ASP A 217 -9.45 1.34 -3.02
N ILE A 218 -9.96 2.54 -2.76
CA ILE A 218 -11.33 2.97 -3.03
C ILE A 218 -11.25 4.21 -3.92
N SER A 219 -11.86 4.19 -5.11
CA SER A 219 -11.82 5.27 -6.08
C SER A 219 -13.22 5.79 -6.42
N CYS A 220 -13.34 7.11 -6.47
CA CYS A 220 -14.50 7.83 -7.00
C CYS A 220 -14.04 8.67 -8.18
N ASP A 221 -14.49 8.32 -9.39
CA ASP A 221 -14.02 8.91 -10.65
C ASP A 221 -14.96 10.02 -11.18
N GLY A 222 -15.89 10.49 -10.34
CA GLY A 222 -16.80 11.59 -10.66
C GLY A 222 -18.26 11.33 -10.30
N THR A 223 -19.10 12.33 -10.60
CA THR A 223 -20.55 12.33 -10.31
C THR A 223 -21.30 11.29 -11.14
N GLY A 224 -22.23 10.57 -10.52
CA GLY A 224 -23.08 9.55 -11.18
C GLY A 224 -22.35 8.28 -11.58
N ILE A 225 -21.06 8.14 -11.25
CA ILE A 225 -20.24 6.98 -11.51
C ILE A 225 -20.17 6.14 -10.23
N ASN A 226 -20.31 4.82 -10.37
CA ASN A 226 -20.14 3.91 -9.25
C ASN A 226 -18.70 3.99 -8.75
N LEU A 227 -18.50 3.91 -7.43
CA LEU A 227 -17.17 3.78 -6.86
C LEU A 227 -16.54 2.47 -7.33
N TYR A 228 -15.24 2.49 -7.52
CA TYR A 228 -14.43 1.31 -7.79
C TYR A 228 -13.60 0.96 -6.57
N VAL A 229 -13.39 -0.34 -6.36
CA VAL A 229 -12.52 -0.84 -5.31
C VAL A 229 -11.47 -1.77 -5.92
N TRP A 230 -10.23 -1.63 -5.43
CA TRP A 230 -9.19 -2.61 -5.69
C TRP A 230 -9.27 -3.69 -4.61
N HIS A 231 -9.78 -4.85 -5.02
CA HIS A 231 -9.98 -5.99 -4.13
C HIS A 231 -8.86 -7.02 -4.32
N ARG A 232 -8.23 -7.49 -3.24
CA ARG A 232 -7.08 -8.42 -3.29
C ARG A 232 -7.29 -9.66 -4.16
N LYS A 233 -8.52 -10.20 -4.17
CA LYS A 233 -8.88 -11.44 -4.87
C LYS A 233 -9.48 -11.20 -6.25
N TYR A 234 -10.17 -10.09 -6.44
CA TYR A 234 -10.98 -9.80 -7.62
C TYR A 234 -10.49 -8.58 -8.41
N GLU A 235 -9.40 -7.96 -7.96
CA GLU A 235 -8.79 -6.76 -8.54
C GLU A 235 -9.76 -5.57 -8.61
N ASN A 236 -9.75 -4.84 -9.72
CA ASN A 236 -10.55 -3.63 -9.86
C ASN A 236 -11.99 -3.96 -10.25
N ILE A 237 -12.94 -3.79 -9.32
CA ILE A 237 -14.36 -4.06 -9.52
C ILE A 237 -15.23 -2.86 -9.10
N PRO A 238 -16.32 -2.55 -9.85
CA PRO A 238 -17.27 -1.51 -9.49
C PRO A 238 -18.10 -1.93 -8.28
N THR A 239 -18.55 -0.93 -7.50
CA THR A 239 -19.45 -1.13 -6.37
C THR A 239 -20.89 -0.72 -6.73
N ASN A 240 -21.83 -0.94 -5.80
CA ASN A 240 -23.20 -0.38 -5.90
C ASN A 240 -23.31 1.02 -5.27
N ILE A 241 -22.22 1.62 -4.82
CA ILE A 241 -22.20 2.95 -4.18
C ILE A 241 -21.84 4.00 -5.23
N ARG A 242 -22.54 5.15 -5.22
CA ARG A 242 -22.23 6.32 -6.05
C ARG A 242 -22.73 7.61 -5.42
N PHE A 243 -22.20 8.72 -5.88
CA PHE A 243 -22.67 10.06 -5.58
C PHE A 243 -23.52 10.54 -6.75
N GLU A 244 -24.80 10.80 -6.49
CA GLU A 244 -25.77 11.09 -7.55
C GLU A 244 -25.62 12.52 -8.13
N THR A 245 -25.24 13.47 -7.29
CA THR A 245 -25.13 14.88 -7.68
C THR A 245 -23.75 15.45 -7.44
N ALA A 246 -23.36 16.44 -8.25
CA ALA A 246 -22.10 17.15 -8.06
C ALA A 246 -22.02 17.86 -6.70
N GLN A 247 -23.15 18.38 -6.20
CA GLN A 247 -23.22 19.03 -4.90
C GLN A 247 -22.90 18.05 -3.75
N GLU A 248 -23.48 16.86 -3.80
CA GLU A 248 -23.22 15.79 -2.83
C GLU A 248 -21.75 15.39 -2.82
N LEU A 249 -21.18 15.12 -4.01
CA LEU A 249 -19.78 14.73 -4.14
C LEU A 249 -18.82 15.85 -3.70
N ASN A 250 -19.09 17.11 -4.07
CA ASN A 250 -18.29 18.25 -3.66
C ASN A 250 -18.29 18.43 -2.13
N SER A 251 -19.46 18.32 -1.50
CA SER A 251 -19.57 18.39 -0.04
C SER A 251 -18.80 17.26 0.65
N TYR A 252 -18.85 16.05 0.08
CA TYR A 252 -18.12 14.91 0.58
C TYR A 252 -16.60 15.08 0.45
N VAL A 253 -16.10 15.58 -0.68
CA VAL A 253 -14.69 15.86 -0.91
C VAL A 253 -14.15 16.94 0.05
N LEU A 254 -14.94 18.01 0.29
CA LEU A 254 -14.60 19.04 1.28
C LEU A 254 -14.50 18.44 2.70
N ARG A 255 -15.42 17.53 3.03
CA ARG A 255 -15.39 16.81 4.31
C ARG A 255 -14.15 15.91 4.43
N LEU A 256 -13.78 15.16 3.39
CA LEU A 256 -12.56 14.34 3.39
C LEU A 256 -11.32 15.21 3.60
N ALA A 257 -11.23 16.37 2.93
CA ALA A 257 -10.14 17.31 3.11
C ALA A 257 -10.06 17.79 4.58
N TYR A 258 -11.19 18.13 5.17
CA TYR A 258 -11.26 18.54 6.58
C TYR A 258 -10.83 17.42 7.55
N LEU A 259 -11.26 16.17 7.31
CA LEU A 259 -10.87 15.00 8.10
C LEU A 259 -9.38 14.70 8.00
N ALA A 260 -8.74 15.06 6.89
CA ALA A 260 -7.30 15.00 6.68
C ALA A 260 -6.54 16.22 7.27
N GLY A 261 -7.23 17.10 8.01
CA GLY A 261 -6.64 18.31 8.59
C GLY A 261 -6.24 19.37 7.56
N SER A 262 -6.80 19.31 6.36
CA SER A 262 -6.47 20.17 5.21
C SER A 262 -7.73 20.80 4.60
N HIS A 263 -7.55 21.62 3.58
CA HIS A 263 -8.66 22.22 2.85
C HIS A 263 -8.39 22.22 1.35
N VAL A 264 -9.43 22.21 0.55
CA VAL A 264 -9.39 22.38 -0.90
C VAL A 264 -10.32 23.49 -1.32
N SER A 265 -10.02 24.14 -2.43
CA SER A 265 -10.80 25.22 -3.01
C SER A 265 -10.64 25.23 -4.53
N ILE A 266 -11.37 26.11 -5.22
CA ILE A 266 -11.19 26.32 -6.66
C ILE A 266 -9.76 26.77 -6.98
N ALA A 267 -9.14 27.58 -6.10
CA ALA A 267 -7.75 28.04 -6.28
C ALA A 267 -6.70 26.95 -5.99
N GLN A 268 -7.03 25.97 -5.14
CA GLN A 268 -6.20 24.83 -4.79
C GLN A 268 -7.05 23.55 -4.84
N PRO A 269 -7.31 23.04 -6.05
CA PRO A 269 -8.28 21.98 -6.26
C PRO A 269 -7.74 20.57 -6.05
N MET A 270 -6.46 20.39 -5.72
CA MET A 270 -5.83 19.10 -5.50
C MET A 270 -5.30 18.98 -4.06
N LEU A 271 -5.43 17.79 -3.49
CA LEU A 271 -4.89 17.45 -2.17
C LEU A 271 -4.36 16.03 -2.18
N ASP A 272 -3.17 15.86 -1.62
CA ASP A 272 -2.59 14.57 -1.23
C ASP A 272 -2.31 14.65 0.28
N ALA A 273 -2.96 13.80 1.07
CA ALA A 273 -2.91 13.86 2.53
C ALA A 273 -3.11 12.46 3.14
N ALA A 274 -2.92 12.36 4.45
CA ALA A 274 -3.25 11.14 5.21
C ALA A 274 -4.49 11.40 6.08
N LEU A 275 -5.38 10.43 6.15
CA LEU A 275 -6.48 10.38 7.13
C LEU A 275 -5.94 10.00 8.51
N SER A 276 -6.74 10.21 9.56
CA SER A 276 -6.35 9.92 10.95
C SER A 276 -6.03 8.44 11.23
N ASP A 277 -6.51 7.52 10.38
CA ASP A 277 -6.20 6.09 10.45
C ASP A 277 -4.93 5.69 9.68
N GLY A 278 -4.21 6.66 9.10
CA GLY A 278 -3.03 6.45 8.27
C GLY A 278 -3.32 6.18 6.80
N SER A 279 -4.60 6.05 6.39
CA SER A 279 -4.96 5.86 4.99
C SER A 279 -4.58 7.08 4.14
N ARG A 280 -4.01 6.85 2.96
CA ARG A 280 -3.66 7.93 2.02
C ARG A 280 -4.90 8.40 1.27
N LEU A 281 -5.08 9.69 1.21
CA LEU A 281 -6.15 10.36 0.49
C LEU A 281 -5.56 11.23 -0.62
N ASN A 282 -5.90 10.94 -1.87
CA ASN A 282 -5.71 11.84 -3.00
C ASN A 282 -7.07 12.30 -3.48
N LEU A 283 -7.28 13.60 -3.65
CA LEU A 283 -8.54 14.13 -4.14
C LEU A 283 -8.35 15.34 -5.07
N THR A 284 -9.37 15.55 -5.93
CA THR A 284 -9.51 16.74 -6.75
C THR A 284 -10.88 17.36 -6.52
N TYR A 285 -10.95 18.68 -6.50
CA TYR A 285 -12.18 19.44 -6.26
C TYR A 285 -12.65 20.20 -7.50
N GLY A 286 -13.94 20.06 -7.82
CA GLY A 286 -14.58 20.78 -8.92
C GLY A 286 -14.36 20.14 -10.29
N THR A 287 -14.72 20.88 -11.34
CA THR A 287 -14.69 20.41 -12.74
C THR A 287 -13.53 20.98 -13.55
N GLU A 288 -12.73 21.88 -12.99
CA GLU A 288 -11.64 22.54 -13.71
C GLU A 288 -10.50 21.61 -14.07
N ILE A 289 -10.18 20.67 -13.16
CA ILE A 289 -9.13 19.68 -13.36
C ILE A 289 -9.73 18.37 -13.86
N THR A 290 -10.80 17.90 -13.25
CA THR A 290 -11.46 16.63 -13.58
C THR A 290 -12.84 16.89 -14.16
N ARG A 291 -13.01 16.64 -15.47
CA ARG A 291 -14.22 17.02 -16.24
C ARG A 291 -15.52 16.37 -15.75
N LYS A 292 -15.45 15.25 -15.03
CA LYS A 292 -16.63 14.53 -14.51
C LYS A 292 -17.03 14.94 -13.09
N GLY A 293 -16.45 16.01 -12.56
CA GLY A 293 -16.66 16.50 -11.20
C GLY A 293 -15.48 16.14 -10.30
N SER A 294 -15.63 16.43 -9.01
CA SER A 294 -14.63 16.08 -8.00
C SER A 294 -14.31 14.59 -8.02
N THR A 295 -13.08 14.22 -7.64
CA THR A 295 -12.67 12.82 -7.51
C THR A 295 -11.96 12.60 -6.17
N PHE A 296 -11.92 11.35 -5.71
CA PHE A 296 -11.04 10.97 -4.61
C PHE A 296 -10.58 9.52 -4.76
N THR A 297 -9.39 9.23 -4.25
CA THR A 297 -8.87 7.87 -4.08
C THR A 297 -8.37 7.73 -2.66
N ILE A 298 -8.84 6.71 -1.96
CA ILE A 298 -8.39 6.36 -0.61
C ILE A 298 -7.62 5.05 -0.71
N ARG A 299 -6.31 5.08 -0.44
CA ARG A 299 -5.50 3.88 -0.23
C ARG A 299 -5.48 3.55 1.24
N LYS A 300 -6.10 2.43 1.61
CA LYS A 300 -6.30 2.04 3.00
C LYS A 300 -4.99 1.65 3.67
N PHE A 301 -4.76 2.18 4.87
CA PHE A 301 -3.71 1.71 5.76
C PHE A 301 -4.09 0.36 6.36
N LYS A 302 -3.15 -0.57 6.41
CA LYS A 302 -3.33 -1.92 6.98
C LYS A 302 -2.82 -1.92 8.42
N ALA A 303 -3.73 -1.90 9.37
CA ALA A 303 -3.39 -2.01 10.79
C ALA A 303 -2.77 -3.38 11.15
N ASP A 304 -3.15 -4.44 10.43
CA ASP A 304 -2.56 -5.79 10.55
C ASP A 304 -1.81 -6.12 9.23
N PRO A 305 -0.50 -5.84 9.18
CA PRO A 305 0.29 -6.05 7.97
C PRO A 305 0.48 -7.56 7.70
N LEU A 306 0.76 -7.90 6.44
CA LEU A 306 1.20 -9.25 6.10
C LEU A 306 2.54 -9.54 6.79
N THR A 307 2.70 -10.79 7.20
CA THR A 307 3.90 -11.28 7.87
C THR A 307 4.75 -12.14 6.93
N VAL A 308 5.94 -12.52 7.38
CA VAL A 308 6.79 -13.46 6.65
C VAL A 308 6.10 -14.81 6.43
N ILE A 309 5.22 -15.22 7.34
CA ILE A 309 4.46 -16.47 7.23
C ILE A 309 3.46 -16.39 6.07
N ASP A 310 2.80 -15.23 5.88
CA ASP A 310 1.96 -15.02 4.70
C ASP A 310 2.77 -15.09 3.41
N LEU A 311 3.98 -14.51 3.37
CA LEU A 311 4.84 -14.57 2.18
C LEU A 311 5.25 -16.02 1.84
N ILE A 312 5.52 -16.85 2.85
CA ILE A 312 5.81 -18.27 2.68
C ILE A 312 4.57 -19.00 2.17
N ASP A 313 3.41 -18.81 2.81
CA ASP A 313 2.17 -19.48 2.46
C ASP A 313 1.64 -19.11 1.06
N PHE A 314 1.93 -17.89 0.60
CA PHE A 314 1.61 -17.42 -0.76
C PHE A 314 2.66 -17.85 -1.79
N ASN A 315 3.70 -18.56 -1.38
CA ASN A 315 4.85 -18.92 -2.21
C ASN A 315 5.54 -17.68 -2.82
N THR A 316 5.54 -16.55 -2.09
CA THR A 316 6.28 -15.35 -2.52
C THR A 316 7.77 -15.51 -2.28
N ILE A 317 8.14 -16.19 -1.21
CA ILE A 317 9.50 -16.63 -0.83
C ILE A 317 9.46 -18.05 -0.30
N SER A 318 10.60 -18.77 -0.37
CA SER A 318 10.71 -20.07 0.31
C SER A 318 11.04 -19.91 1.81
N ARG A 319 10.85 -20.99 2.59
CA ARG A 319 11.24 -21.02 4.02
C ARG A 319 12.74 -20.80 4.21
N GLU A 320 13.54 -21.39 3.34
CA GLU A 320 15.00 -21.28 3.34
C GLU A 320 15.44 -19.84 3.03
N MET A 321 14.81 -19.21 2.04
CA MET A 321 15.05 -17.80 1.71
C MET A 321 14.64 -16.88 2.88
N ALA A 322 13.50 -17.11 3.51
CA ALA A 322 13.05 -16.36 4.68
C ALA A 322 14.04 -16.54 5.88
N ALA A 323 14.52 -17.75 6.11
CA ALA A 323 15.52 -18.04 7.14
C ALA A 323 16.86 -17.38 6.84
N TYR A 324 17.28 -17.35 5.59
CA TYR A 324 18.46 -16.61 5.14
C TYR A 324 18.33 -15.12 5.44
N PHE A 325 17.20 -14.48 5.08
CA PHE A 325 16.96 -13.08 5.41
C PHE A 325 16.94 -12.82 6.92
N TRP A 326 16.31 -13.71 7.69
CA TRP A 326 16.32 -13.59 9.15
C TRP A 326 17.74 -13.61 9.71
N TYR A 327 18.56 -14.60 9.26
CA TYR A 327 19.96 -14.69 9.65
C TYR A 327 20.78 -13.47 9.22
N ALA A 328 20.53 -12.94 8.03
CA ALA A 328 21.18 -11.75 7.50
C ALA A 328 20.83 -10.49 8.34
N VAL A 329 19.55 -10.23 8.58
CA VAL A 329 19.09 -9.04 9.34
C VAL A 329 19.59 -9.08 10.78
N GLU A 330 19.55 -10.24 11.44
CA GLU A 330 20.16 -10.43 12.77
C GLU A 330 21.63 -10.04 12.79
N ASN A 331 22.35 -10.27 11.70
CA ASN A 331 23.78 -10.00 11.57
C ASN A 331 24.10 -8.63 10.95
N ARG A 332 23.15 -7.70 11.03
CA ARG A 332 23.34 -6.29 10.69
C ARG A 332 23.63 -6.07 9.20
N ILE A 333 22.76 -6.58 8.35
CA ILE A 333 22.88 -6.54 6.89
C ILE A 333 21.91 -5.52 6.31
N SER A 334 22.37 -4.74 5.33
CA SER A 334 21.56 -3.77 4.59
C SER A 334 20.94 -4.39 3.36
N ILE A 335 19.63 -4.13 3.13
CA ILE A 335 18.84 -4.80 2.10
C ILE A 335 18.08 -3.78 1.24
N VAL A 336 18.12 -3.95 -0.08
CA VAL A 336 17.25 -3.23 -1.03
C VAL A 336 16.27 -4.21 -1.67
N VAL A 337 14.98 -3.92 -1.55
CA VAL A 337 13.90 -4.67 -2.20
C VAL A 337 13.48 -3.94 -3.47
N SER A 338 13.81 -4.50 -4.61
CA SER A 338 13.50 -3.95 -5.92
C SER A 338 12.29 -4.63 -6.56
N GLY A 339 11.68 -4.02 -7.57
CA GLY A 339 10.58 -4.62 -8.34
C GLY A 339 9.70 -3.59 -9.02
N GLY A 340 8.82 -4.06 -9.90
CA GLY A 340 7.83 -3.25 -10.61
C GLY A 340 6.69 -2.71 -9.72
N ILE A 341 5.70 -2.10 -10.37
CA ILE A 341 4.47 -1.61 -9.70
C ILE A 341 3.67 -2.80 -9.17
N ALA A 342 3.12 -2.67 -7.96
CA ALA A 342 2.31 -3.69 -7.29
C ALA A 342 3.01 -5.07 -7.13
N ALA A 343 4.34 -5.12 -7.19
CA ALA A 343 5.14 -6.34 -7.01
C ALA A 343 5.24 -6.80 -5.55
N GLY A 344 4.81 -5.99 -4.57
CA GLY A 344 4.85 -6.32 -3.14
C GLY A 344 6.14 -5.89 -2.44
N LYS A 345 6.88 -4.91 -2.98
CA LYS A 345 8.15 -4.40 -2.41
C LYS A 345 8.03 -3.97 -0.95
N THR A 346 7.13 -3.02 -0.66
CA THR A 346 6.94 -2.47 0.69
C THR A 346 6.45 -3.55 1.66
N THR A 347 5.59 -4.47 1.19
CA THR A 347 5.15 -5.62 1.99
C THR A 347 6.34 -6.52 2.36
N THR A 348 7.20 -6.86 1.40
CA THR A 348 8.40 -7.65 1.66
C THR A 348 9.35 -6.90 2.59
N LEU A 349 9.58 -5.60 2.36
CA LEU A 349 10.40 -4.77 3.24
C LEU A 349 9.87 -4.79 4.69
N ASN A 350 8.56 -4.63 4.88
CA ASN A 350 7.94 -4.69 6.20
C ASN A 350 8.16 -6.06 6.87
N CYS A 351 7.93 -7.16 6.13
CA CYS A 351 8.15 -8.51 6.65
C CYS A 351 9.62 -8.76 7.05
N LEU A 352 10.58 -8.32 6.23
CA LEU A 352 12.01 -8.46 6.54
C LEU A 352 12.43 -7.59 7.73
N SER A 353 11.83 -6.40 7.87
CA SER A 353 12.11 -5.49 8.99
C SER A 353 11.65 -6.06 10.34
N MET A 354 10.67 -6.99 10.36
CA MET A 354 10.26 -7.69 11.58
C MET A 354 11.38 -8.57 12.18
N PHE A 355 12.38 -8.96 11.36
CA PHE A 355 13.54 -9.72 11.82
C PHE A 355 14.61 -8.88 12.52
N ILE A 356 14.46 -7.54 12.56
CA ILE A 356 15.35 -6.68 13.33
C ILE A 356 15.20 -7.02 14.82
N LYS A 357 16.32 -7.03 15.56
CA LYS A 357 16.29 -7.38 16.98
C LYS A 357 15.43 -6.38 17.77
N PRO A 358 14.65 -6.83 18.76
CA PRO A 358 13.69 -6.00 19.49
C PRO A 358 14.28 -4.77 20.20
N ASP A 359 15.54 -4.85 20.61
CA ASP A 359 16.28 -3.81 21.34
C ASP A 359 16.87 -2.72 20.42
N MET A 360 16.90 -2.97 19.10
CA MET A 360 17.47 -2.05 18.14
C MET A 360 16.56 -0.84 17.90
N LYS A 361 17.19 0.32 17.73
CA LYS A 361 16.50 1.56 17.37
C LYS A 361 16.29 1.64 15.86
N ILE A 362 15.04 1.82 15.47
CA ILE A 362 14.62 1.93 14.07
C ILE A 362 14.07 3.32 13.80
N VAL A 363 14.47 3.93 12.70
CA VAL A 363 13.81 5.12 12.14
C VAL A 363 13.32 4.76 10.75
N SER A 364 12.00 4.84 10.54
CA SER A 364 11.42 4.72 9.20
C SER A 364 11.06 6.08 8.63
N ILE A 365 11.25 6.23 7.32
CA ILE A 365 11.08 7.47 6.58
C ILE A 365 10.27 7.15 5.34
N GLU A 366 9.05 7.69 5.28
CA GLU A 366 8.09 7.36 4.24
C GLU A 366 7.37 8.60 3.71
N ASP A 367 6.95 8.59 2.45
CA ASP A 367 6.03 9.61 1.94
C ASP A 367 4.61 9.40 2.48
N THR A 368 4.25 8.14 2.62
CA THR A 368 2.97 7.71 3.19
C THR A 368 3.25 6.53 4.12
N PRO A 369 2.66 6.46 5.31
CA PRO A 369 2.84 5.36 6.23
C PRO A 369 2.35 4.04 5.61
N GLU A 370 3.24 3.11 5.34
CA GLU A 370 2.93 1.76 4.87
C GLU A 370 3.54 0.70 5.81
N LEU A 371 4.65 1.04 6.46
CA LEU A 371 5.33 0.17 7.41
C LEU A 371 4.56 0.13 8.75
N ASN A 372 4.54 -1.06 9.34
CA ASN A 372 4.03 -1.27 10.69
C ASN A 372 4.91 -2.30 11.40
N LEU A 373 5.74 -1.83 12.33
CA LEU A 373 6.74 -2.64 13.01
C LEU A 373 6.38 -2.88 14.48
N PRO A 374 6.70 -4.05 15.04
CA PRO A 374 6.37 -4.40 16.43
C PRO A 374 7.34 -3.80 17.46
N HIS A 375 8.37 -3.08 17.03
CA HIS A 375 9.44 -2.60 17.87
C HIS A 375 9.02 -1.42 18.73
N GLU A 376 9.31 -1.45 20.03
CA GLU A 376 9.03 -0.36 20.94
C GLU A 376 9.91 0.88 20.64
N ASN A 377 11.18 0.65 20.24
CA ASN A 377 12.13 1.71 19.88
C ASN A 377 12.08 2.04 18.37
N TRP A 378 10.89 2.19 17.83
CA TRP A 378 10.66 2.57 16.44
C TRP A 378 10.11 3.99 16.35
N ILE A 379 10.73 4.81 15.51
CA ILE A 379 10.32 6.19 15.19
C ILE A 379 9.82 6.21 13.74
N PRO A 380 8.49 6.12 13.50
CA PRO A 380 7.93 6.34 12.18
C PRO A 380 7.94 7.83 11.84
N THR A 381 8.47 8.19 10.67
CA THR A 381 8.44 9.57 10.16
C THR A 381 7.87 9.62 8.76
N THR A 382 7.10 10.67 8.47
CA THR A 382 6.50 10.90 7.16
C THR A 382 6.78 12.31 6.66
N THR A 383 6.87 12.44 5.35
CA THR A 383 7.00 13.74 4.69
C THR A 383 5.79 14.61 4.97
N ARG A 384 5.99 15.91 4.89
CA ARG A 384 4.91 16.88 4.98
C ARG A 384 5.04 17.88 3.83
N THR A 385 4.05 17.90 2.95
CA THR A 385 3.91 18.90 1.90
C THR A 385 2.84 19.90 2.33
N HIS A 386 3.20 21.17 2.45
CA HIS A 386 2.26 22.25 2.68
C HIS A 386 1.89 22.90 1.34
N ILE A 387 0.62 22.82 0.99
CA ILE A 387 0.03 23.57 -0.11
C ILE A 387 -0.51 24.89 0.47
N GLY A 388 0.38 25.87 0.70
CA GLY A 388 0.03 27.20 1.19
C GLY A 388 0.53 28.28 0.24
N VAL A 389 -0.33 29.26 -0.10
CA VAL A 389 0.06 30.44 -0.87
C VAL A 389 0.70 31.44 0.09
N GLY A 390 1.98 31.74 -0.09
CA GLY A 390 2.59 32.99 0.40
C GLY A 390 3.48 32.96 1.63
N THR A 391 3.90 31.80 2.14
CA THR A 391 4.99 31.71 3.12
C THR A 391 6.03 30.71 2.64
N GLU A 392 7.30 30.91 3.02
CA GLU A 392 8.40 29.98 2.72
C GLU A 392 7.94 28.54 2.92
N SER A 393 8.18 27.65 1.93
CA SER A 393 7.69 26.27 1.96
C SER A 393 8.20 25.59 3.23
N THR A 394 7.29 25.25 4.12
CA THR A 394 7.60 24.46 5.32
C THR A 394 7.52 22.96 5.00
N ASP A 395 7.78 22.60 3.75
CA ASP A 395 7.81 21.22 3.29
C ASP A 395 8.97 20.48 3.96
N ILE A 396 8.66 19.28 4.43
CA ILE A 396 9.64 18.37 4.99
C ILE A 396 9.76 17.19 4.02
N SER A 397 10.91 17.13 3.33
CA SER A 397 11.18 16.08 2.35
C SER A 397 11.74 14.79 2.99
N LEU A 398 11.76 13.69 2.23
CA LEU A 398 12.46 12.45 2.61
C LEU A 398 13.92 12.72 2.96
N PHE A 399 14.58 13.61 2.23
CA PHE A 399 15.97 13.98 2.45
C PHE A 399 16.18 14.72 3.79
N ASP A 400 15.26 15.61 4.18
CA ASP A 400 15.33 16.31 5.46
C ASP A 400 15.13 15.36 6.64
N LEU A 401 14.15 14.45 6.51
CA LEU A 401 13.91 13.41 7.52
C LEU A 401 15.10 12.47 7.66
N LEU A 402 15.75 12.11 6.55
CA LEU A 402 16.96 11.28 6.57
C LEU A 402 18.12 11.98 7.30
N LYS A 403 18.36 13.26 7.01
CA LYS A 403 19.37 14.05 7.74
C LYS A 403 19.08 14.15 9.24
N ALA A 404 17.79 14.28 9.60
CA ALA A 404 17.38 14.31 10.99
C ALA A 404 17.61 12.95 11.68
N SER A 405 17.30 11.83 10.98
CA SER A 405 17.46 10.48 11.51
C SER A 405 18.91 10.15 11.89
N LEU A 406 19.89 10.60 11.10
CA LEU A 406 21.31 10.38 11.38
C LEU A 406 21.76 10.96 12.74
N ARG A 407 21.06 12.00 13.23
CA ARG A 407 21.32 12.60 14.55
C ARG A 407 20.63 11.88 15.70
N GLN A 408 19.72 10.96 15.40
CA GLN A 408 18.98 10.16 16.38
C GLN A 408 19.70 8.86 16.75
N ARG A 409 20.83 8.56 16.09
CA ARG A 409 21.65 7.34 16.26
C ARG A 409 20.82 6.07 16.11
N PRO A 410 20.12 5.84 14.98
CA PRO A 410 19.40 4.61 14.74
C PRO A 410 20.37 3.47 14.46
N ASP A 411 19.97 2.24 14.82
CA ASP A 411 20.64 1.03 14.34
C ASP A 411 20.22 0.75 12.88
N TYR A 412 18.93 0.89 12.56
CA TYR A 412 18.38 0.75 11.21
C TYR A 412 17.68 2.03 10.75
N ILE A 413 17.97 2.45 9.52
CA ILE A 413 17.24 3.46 8.78
C ILE A 413 16.46 2.75 7.68
N ILE A 414 15.13 2.86 7.70
CA ILE A 414 14.27 2.24 6.71
C ILE A 414 13.62 3.34 5.87
N VAL A 415 13.95 3.40 4.58
CA VAL A 415 13.30 4.33 3.65
C VAL A 415 12.27 3.56 2.84
N GLY A 416 10.99 3.94 2.95
CA GLY A 416 9.89 3.24 2.29
C GLY A 416 10.14 3.04 0.80
N GLU A 417 10.57 4.10 0.12
CA GLU A 417 10.99 4.06 -1.29
C GLU A 417 12.03 5.14 -1.58
N VAL A 418 13.10 4.79 -2.30
CA VAL A 418 14.09 5.74 -2.80
C VAL A 418 13.82 6.06 -4.27
N ARG A 419 13.76 7.36 -4.59
CA ARG A 419 13.47 7.85 -5.95
C ARG A 419 14.12 9.17 -6.30
N GLY A 420 14.77 9.84 -5.33
CA GLY A 420 15.41 11.14 -5.49
C GLY A 420 16.73 11.24 -4.73
N GLY A 421 17.09 12.46 -4.33
CA GLY A 421 18.36 12.75 -3.66
C GLY A 421 18.53 12.10 -2.27
N GLU A 422 17.46 11.65 -1.64
CA GLU A 422 17.50 10.85 -0.41
C GLU A 422 18.26 9.54 -0.59
N ALA A 423 18.23 8.95 -1.81
CA ALA A 423 18.99 7.76 -2.13
C ALA A 423 20.48 7.96 -1.86
N TYR A 424 21.07 9.05 -2.38
CA TYR A 424 22.48 9.34 -2.16
C TYR A 424 22.82 9.41 -0.65
N ALA A 425 22.00 10.11 0.13
CA ALA A 425 22.24 10.27 1.57
C ALA A 425 22.07 8.93 2.34
N LEU A 426 21.11 8.07 1.96
CA LEU A 426 20.93 6.75 2.54
C LEU A 426 22.16 5.86 2.28
N PHE A 427 22.60 5.79 1.02
CA PHE A 427 23.74 4.97 0.63
C PHE A 427 25.06 5.49 1.25
N GLN A 428 25.19 6.81 1.41
CA GLN A 428 26.30 7.39 2.15
C GLN A 428 26.26 6.99 3.63
N ALA A 429 25.09 7.00 4.27
CA ALA A 429 24.93 6.55 5.64
C ALA A 429 25.30 5.07 5.80
N ILE A 430 24.87 4.21 4.86
CA ILE A 430 25.21 2.78 4.84
C ILE A 430 26.73 2.59 4.70
N SER A 431 27.37 3.32 3.80
CA SER A 431 28.83 3.24 3.59
C SER A 431 29.64 3.68 4.82
N THR A 432 29.05 4.49 5.71
CA THR A 432 29.66 4.93 6.97
C THR A 432 29.29 4.07 8.17
N GLY A 433 28.57 2.96 7.97
CA GLY A 433 28.30 1.94 8.98
C GLY A 433 26.90 1.96 9.60
N HIS A 434 25.98 2.82 9.13
CA HIS A 434 24.56 2.70 9.46
C HIS A 434 23.96 1.52 8.68
N LEU A 435 22.94 0.88 9.25
CA LEU A 435 22.22 -0.15 8.53
C LEU A 435 21.04 0.47 7.79
N GLY A 436 20.85 0.07 6.55
CA GLY A 436 19.79 0.62 5.71
C GLY A 436 18.92 -0.46 5.07
N MET A 437 17.62 -0.19 5.05
CA MET A 437 16.68 -0.96 4.23
C MET A 437 15.85 0.00 3.40
N SER A 438 15.55 -0.36 2.16
CA SER A 438 14.67 0.46 1.32
C SER A 438 14.03 -0.33 0.19
N THR A 439 13.04 0.29 -0.48
CA THR A 439 12.55 -0.23 -1.77
C THR A 439 13.01 0.65 -2.92
N LEU A 440 13.09 0.04 -4.10
CA LEU A 440 13.45 0.71 -5.34
C LEU A 440 12.58 0.18 -6.50
N HIS A 441 12.18 1.05 -7.41
CA HIS A 441 11.52 0.65 -8.65
C HIS A 441 12.53 0.21 -9.69
N ALA A 442 12.84 -1.09 -9.78
CA ALA A 442 13.63 -1.68 -10.87
C ALA A 442 13.32 -3.18 -10.97
N GLU A 443 13.38 -3.75 -12.14
CA GLU A 443 12.95 -5.13 -12.42
C GLU A 443 14.10 -6.16 -12.45
N SER A 444 15.34 -5.69 -12.30
CA SER A 444 16.55 -6.53 -12.16
C SER A 444 17.59 -5.79 -11.31
N VAL A 445 18.64 -6.50 -10.89
CA VAL A 445 19.76 -5.89 -10.15
C VAL A 445 20.51 -4.88 -11.01
N GLU A 446 20.73 -5.18 -12.28
CA GLU A 446 21.40 -4.30 -13.24
C GLU A 446 20.59 -3.01 -13.44
N SER A 447 19.26 -3.13 -13.63
CA SER A 447 18.40 -1.97 -13.77
C SER A 447 18.31 -1.14 -12.49
N ALA A 448 18.43 -1.79 -11.32
CA ALA A 448 18.50 -1.10 -10.03
C ALA A 448 19.79 -0.28 -9.92
N VAL A 449 20.92 -0.86 -10.26
CA VAL A 449 22.21 -0.16 -10.28
C VAL A 449 22.18 1.03 -11.25
N TYR A 450 21.71 0.81 -12.47
CA TYR A 450 21.60 1.89 -13.47
C TYR A 450 20.71 3.03 -13.00
N ARG A 451 19.56 2.71 -12.38
CA ARG A 451 18.63 3.70 -11.85
C ARG A 451 19.23 4.51 -10.69
N LEU A 452 19.96 3.86 -9.80
CA LEU A 452 20.65 4.52 -8.68
C LEU A 452 21.74 5.48 -9.16
N GLU A 453 22.48 5.12 -10.24
CA GLU A 453 23.51 5.97 -10.85
C GLU A 453 22.93 7.17 -11.60
N SER A 454 21.70 7.04 -12.12
CA SER A 454 21.06 8.06 -12.95
C SER A 454 20.42 9.17 -12.12
N GLU A 455 20.20 10.35 -12.74
CA GLU A 455 19.38 11.40 -12.15
C GLU A 455 17.95 10.91 -11.86
N PRO A 456 17.35 11.35 -10.77
CA PRO A 456 17.80 12.34 -9.77
C PRO A 456 18.60 11.73 -8.61
N MET A 457 18.86 10.44 -8.56
CA MET A 457 19.48 9.76 -7.42
C MET A 457 20.99 9.99 -7.35
N ASN A 458 21.69 9.88 -8.49
CA ASN A 458 23.14 10.16 -8.64
C ASN A 458 24.03 9.44 -7.61
N VAL A 459 23.74 8.16 -7.30
CA VAL A 459 24.49 7.36 -6.33
C VAL A 459 25.69 6.72 -7.01
N PRO A 460 26.94 7.04 -6.65
CA PRO A 460 28.13 6.39 -7.23
C PRO A 460 28.17 4.88 -6.92
N ARG A 461 28.74 4.08 -7.82
CA ARG A 461 28.93 2.62 -7.63
C ARG A 461 29.65 2.27 -6.34
N THR A 462 30.58 3.10 -5.92
CA THR A 462 31.31 2.94 -4.65
C THR A 462 30.40 2.97 -3.44
N LEU A 463 29.32 3.77 -3.47
CA LEU A 463 28.31 3.78 -2.41
C LEU A 463 27.31 2.62 -2.60
N ILE A 464 26.94 2.29 -3.84
CA ILE A 464 26.04 1.14 -4.11
C ILE A 464 26.67 -0.15 -3.63
N SER A 465 27.99 -0.33 -3.76
CA SER A 465 28.70 -1.53 -3.29
C SER A 465 28.72 -1.70 -1.75
N ALA A 466 28.24 -0.71 -0.98
CA ALA A 466 28.06 -0.84 0.45
C ALA A 466 26.75 -1.55 0.87
N ILE A 467 25.83 -1.75 -0.07
CA ILE A 467 24.65 -2.62 0.15
C ILE A 467 25.10 -4.08 0.16
N ASP A 468 24.51 -4.87 1.03
CA ASP A 468 24.83 -6.29 1.11
C ASP A 468 23.94 -7.16 0.23
N ILE A 469 22.62 -6.90 0.21
CA ILE A 469 21.62 -7.70 -0.52
C ILE A 469 20.72 -6.82 -1.37
N MET A 470 20.52 -7.22 -2.63
CA MET A 470 19.42 -6.76 -3.48
C MET A 470 18.50 -7.94 -3.82
N THR A 471 17.20 -7.78 -3.56
CA THR A 471 16.20 -8.80 -3.90
C THR A 471 15.16 -8.20 -4.84
N VAL A 472 14.73 -8.97 -5.85
CA VAL A 472 13.83 -8.50 -6.91
C VAL A 472 12.48 -9.19 -6.80
N GLN A 473 11.44 -8.40 -6.63
CA GLN A 473 10.04 -8.82 -6.57
C GLN A 473 9.37 -8.64 -7.93
N LYS A 474 8.61 -9.65 -8.37
CA LYS A 474 7.77 -9.54 -9.57
C LYS A 474 6.33 -9.97 -9.28
N ARG A 475 5.40 -9.27 -9.92
CA ARG A 475 4.04 -9.77 -10.11
C ARG A 475 4.07 -10.70 -11.32
N VAL A 476 3.60 -11.92 -11.15
CA VAL A 476 3.57 -12.97 -12.17
C VAL A 476 2.18 -13.59 -12.22
N ASP A 477 1.77 -14.05 -13.39
CA ASP A 477 0.50 -14.76 -13.56
C ASP A 477 0.79 -16.27 -13.50
N GLN A 478 0.34 -16.92 -12.43
CA GLN A 478 0.45 -18.36 -12.25
C GLN A 478 -0.95 -18.97 -12.28
N LEU A 479 -1.19 -19.91 -13.22
CA LEU A 479 -2.48 -20.59 -13.40
C LEU A 479 -3.65 -19.57 -13.49
N ASP A 480 -3.47 -18.51 -14.28
CA ASP A 480 -4.43 -17.41 -14.49
C ASP A 480 -4.78 -16.62 -13.21
N LYS A 481 -3.90 -16.68 -12.20
CA LYS A 481 -4.01 -15.87 -10.97
C LYS A 481 -2.79 -14.98 -10.80
N PRO A 482 -2.99 -13.67 -10.58
CA PRO A 482 -1.90 -12.76 -10.28
C PRO A 482 -1.30 -13.10 -8.92
N THR A 483 -0.03 -13.48 -8.92
CA THR A 483 0.75 -13.80 -7.72
C THR A 483 1.99 -12.92 -7.65
N ARG A 484 2.74 -13.02 -6.57
CA ARG A 484 4.01 -12.30 -6.40
C ARG A 484 5.11 -13.30 -6.09
N ARG A 485 6.29 -13.09 -6.68
CA ARG A 485 7.46 -13.96 -6.46
C ARG A 485 8.71 -13.11 -6.27
N THR A 486 9.56 -13.55 -5.36
CA THR A 486 10.94 -13.08 -5.29
C THR A 486 11.74 -13.82 -6.37
N VAL A 487 11.95 -13.15 -7.50
CA VAL A 487 12.53 -13.84 -8.68
C VAL A 487 14.03 -14.04 -8.56
N THR A 488 14.72 -13.14 -7.85
CA THR A 488 16.14 -13.30 -7.54
C THR A 488 16.50 -12.59 -6.23
N THR A 489 17.47 -13.17 -5.52
CA THR A 489 18.13 -12.54 -4.38
C THR A 489 19.63 -12.61 -4.62
N SER A 490 20.26 -11.44 -4.73
CA SER A 490 21.67 -11.29 -5.05
C SER A 490 22.42 -10.57 -3.94
N GLU A 491 23.57 -11.08 -3.56
CA GLU A 491 24.55 -10.40 -2.70
C GLU A 491 25.43 -9.47 -3.53
N ILE A 492 25.73 -8.31 -3.01
CA ILE A 492 26.72 -7.39 -3.57
C ILE A 492 28.06 -7.76 -2.94
N VAL A 493 28.96 -8.30 -3.75
CA VAL A 493 30.26 -8.80 -3.28
C VAL A 493 31.31 -7.68 -3.22
N GLY A 494 31.17 -6.69 -4.11
CA GLY A 494 32.06 -5.54 -4.20
C GLY A 494 32.13 -4.93 -5.59
N LEU A 495 33.22 -4.26 -5.88
CA LEU A 495 33.52 -3.68 -7.19
C LEU A 495 34.68 -4.42 -7.85
N ASP A 496 34.56 -4.72 -9.14
CA ASP A 496 35.69 -5.18 -9.93
C ASP A 496 36.78 -4.09 -10.00
N PRO A 497 38.02 -4.38 -9.63
CA PRO A 497 39.07 -3.38 -9.57
C PRO A 497 39.38 -2.74 -10.94
N ARG A 498 39.14 -3.44 -12.04
CA ARG A 498 39.46 -3.00 -13.41
C ARG A 498 38.28 -2.32 -14.09
N SER A 499 37.15 -3.03 -14.20
CA SER A 499 35.96 -2.51 -14.90
C SER A 499 35.14 -1.54 -14.05
N LYS A 500 35.33 -1.53 -12.73
CA LYS A 500 34.47 -0.80 -11.76
C LYS A 500 33.02 -1.24 -11.79
N GLU A 501 32.72 -2.41 -12.32
CA GLU A 501 31.41 -3.01 -12.28
C GLU A 501 31.11 -3.60 -10.90
N ILE A 502 29.84 -3.62 -10.52
CA ILE A 502 29.39 -4.23 -9.28
C ILE A 502 29.38 -5.74 -9.46
N LEU A 503 30.14 -6.43 -8.62
CA LEU A 503 30.18 -7.88 -8.57
C LEU A 503 29.01 -8.36 -7.71
N THR A 504 28.19 -9.23 -8.28
CA THR A 504 27.03 -9.82 -7.60
C THR A 504 27.15 -11.34 -7.54
N ASN A 505 26.57 -11.92 -6.50
CA ASN A 505 26.41 -13.37 -6.36
C ASN A 505 24.91 -13.65 -6.20
N GLU A 506 24.30 -14.32 -7.18
CA GLU A 506 22.90 -14.75 -7.09
C GLU A 506 22.81 -15.93 -6.10
N VAL A 507 22.13 -15.75 -4.97
CA VAL A 507 22.01 -16.76 -3.91
C VAL A 507 20.74 -17.57 -4.07
N PHE A 508 19.64 -16.93 -4.45
CA PHE A 508 18.38 -17.59 -4.74
C PHE A 508 17.83 -17.13 -6.07
N LYS A 509 17.25 -18.07 -6.81
CA LYS A 509 16.58 -17.88 -8.07
C LYS A 509 15.24 -18.59 -8.09
N TRP A 510 14.21 -17.91 -8.60
CA TRP A 510 12.91 -18.53 -8.81
C TRP A 510 12.86 -19.25 -10.15
N ASN A 511 12.41 -20.50 -10.11
CA ASN A 511 12.13 -21.30 -11.28
C ASN A 511 10.66 -21.15 -11.66
N ALA A 512 10.40 -20.49 -12.80
CA ALA A 512 9.04 -20.18 -13.24
C ALA A 512 8.24 -21.41 -13.71
N ILE A 513 8.92 -22.49 -14.10
CA ILE A 513 8.28 -23.72 -14.60
C ILE A 513 7.73 -24.54 -13.45
N GLU A 514 8.55 -24.72 -12.41
CA GLU A 514 8.22 -25.54 -11.25
C GLU A 514 7.59 -24.74 -10.10
N ASP A 515 7.56 -23.41 -10.20
CA ASP A 515 7.17 -22.48 -9.13
C ASP A 515 7.93 -22.71 -7.81
N THR A 516 9.23 -22.99 -7.92
CA THR A 516 10.15 -23.29 -6.81
C THR A 516 11.27 -22.27 -6.72
N PHE A 517 11.97 -22.25 -5.58
CA PHE A 517 13.12 -21.37 -5.36
C PHE A 517 14.38 -22.21 -5.22
N GLU A 518 15.35 -21.98 -6.06
CA GLU A 518 16.63 -22.68 -6.09
C GLU A 518 17.69 -21.89 -5.31
N TYR A 519 18.39 -22.56 -4.39
CA TYR A 519 19.60 -22.04 -3.76
C TYR A 519 20.79 -22.39 -4.63
N THR A 520 21.60 -21.38 -5.01
CA THR A 520 22.73 -21.57 -5.93
C THR A 520 23.94 -22.30 -5.33
N GLY A 521 23.89 -22.61 -4.04
CA GLY A 521 24.89 -23.41 -3.34
C GLY A 521 26.01 -22.62 -2.66
N ARG A 522 26.14 -21.29 -2.91
CA ARG A 522 27.15 -20.44 -2.28
C ARG A 522 26.62 -19.09 -1.85
N SER A 523 27.00 -18.64 -0.66
CA SER A 523 26.72 -17.32 -0.13
C SER A 523 27.98 -16.72 0.46
N TYR A 524 28.48 -15.65 -0.15
CA TYR A 524 29.59 -14.86 0.37
C TYR A 524 29.23 -14.14 1.68
N LEU A 525 27.96 -13.79 1.83
CA LEU A 525 27.46 -13.16 3.05
C LEU A 525 27.52 -14.12 4.23
N ILE A 526 27.07 -15.35 4.07
CA ILE A 526 27.15 -16.38 5.11
C ILE A 526 28.62 -16.66 5.47
N GLU A 527 29.51 -16.81 4.47
CA GLU A 527 30.94 -16.95 4.67
C GLU A 527 31.54 -15.80 5.50
N ARG A 528 31.17 -14.55 5.16
CA ARG A 528 31.60 -13.34 5.88
C ARG A 528 31.09 -13.32 7.33
N ILE A 529 29.82 -13.65 7.56
CA ILE A 529 29.23 -13.70 8.89
C ILE A 529 29.86 -14.81 9.73
N ALA A 530 30.03 -16.02 9.18
CA ALA A 530 30.66 -17.15 9.85
C ALA A 530 32.08 -16.79 10.29
N THR A 531 32.90 -16.26 9.39
CA THR A 531 34.26 -15.77 9.71
C THR A 531 34.26 -14.73 10.83
N LYS A 532 33.35 -13.73 10.77
CA LYS A 532 33.25 -12.69 11.79
C LYS A 532 32.85 -13.22 13.16
N LYS A 533 32.02 -14.26 13.20
CA LYS A 533 31.57 -14.91 14.45
C LYS A 533 32.50 -16.06 14.92
N GLY A 534 33.49 -16.43 14.14
CA GLY A 534 34.34 -17.61 14.43
C GLY A 534 33.59 -18.94 14.32
N LEU A 535 32.58 -19.03 13.44
CA LEU A 535 31.79 -20.21 13.18
C LEU A 535 32.29 -20.97 11.95
N SER A 536 32.12 -22.27 11.90
CA SER A 536 32.27 -23.06 10.69
C SER A 536 31.07 -22.80 9.74
N MET A 537 31.22 -23.17 8.47
CA MET A 537 30.09 -23.05 7.50
C MET A 537 28.95 -24.02 7.86
N GLU A 538 29.29 -25.19 8.42
CA GLU A 538 28.29 -26.15 8.91
C GLU A 538 27.44 -25.54 10.04
N GLU A 539 28.09 -24.89 11.02
CA GLU A 539 27.40 -24.23 12.13
C GLU A 539 26.52 -23.06 11.62
N ALA A 540 27.02 -22.23 10.70
CA ALA A 540 26.25 -21.15 10.13
C ALA A 540 25.04 -21.66 9.34
N ASN A 541 25.19 -22.71 8.55
CA ASN A 541 24.08 -23.35 7.84
C ASN A 541 23.09 -24.02 8.80
N ALA A 542 23.55 -24.65 9.87
CA ALA A 542 22.68 -25.23 10.91
C ALA A 542 21.81 -24.14 11.58
N GLU A 543 22.36 -22.96 11.79
CA GLU A 543 21.60 -21.80 12.31
C GLU A 543 20.49 -21.34 11.34
N ILE A 544 20.75 -21.33 10.04
CA ILE A 544 19.75 -21.01 9.02
C ILE A 544 18.68 -22.10 8.97
N GLN A 545 19.08 -23.38 8.98
CA GLN A 545 18.13 -24.50 8.98
C GLN A 545 17.25 -24.51 10.25
N ARG A 546 17.79 -24.12 11.39
CA ARG A 546 17.01 -23.97 12.63
C ARG A 546 15.89 -22.96 12.45
N ARG A 547 16.17 -21.78 11.85
CA ARG A 547 15.16 -20.75 11.54
C ARG A 547 14.15 -21.23 10.52
N ALA A 548 14.58 -21.93 9.48
CA ALA A 548 13.70 -22.51 8.47
C ALA A 548 12.68 -23.48 9.08
N LYS A 549 13.11 -24.33 10.02
CA LYS A 549 12.21 -25.24 10.75
C LYS A 549 11.20 -24.48 11.61
N ILE A 550 11.62 -23.44 12.33
CA ILE A 550 10.71 -22.61 13.13
C ILE A 550 9.68 -21.92 12.25
N LEU A 551 10.09 -21.33 11.12
CA LEU A 551 9.18 -20.71 10.15
C LEU A 551 8.21 -21.73 9.55
N GLY A 552 8.66 -22.95 9.27
CA GLY A 552 7.82 -24.07 8.85
C GLY A 552 6.75 -24.42 9.89
N TRP A 553 7.16 -24.59 11.14
CA TRP A 553 6.27 -24.86 12.27
C TRP A 553 5.21 -23.75 12.46
N MET A 554 5.61 -22.49 12.31
CA MET A 554 4.66 -21.34 12.37
C MET A 554 3.65 -21.38 11.22
N SER A 555 4.11 -21.68 9.98
CA SER A 555 3.25 -21.79 8.79
C SER A 555 2.24 -22.94 8.94
N GLU A 556 2.67 -24.12 9.37
CA GLU A 556 1.80 -25.28 9.60
C GLU A 556 0.70 -25.00 10.64
N ARG A 557 1.02 -24.21 11.67
CA ARG A 557 0.06 -23.77 12.71
C ARG A 557 -0.74 -22.55 12.30
N LYS A 558 -0.52 -22.00 11.11
CA LYS A 558 -1.18 -20.79 10.59
C LYS A 558 -1.05 -19.58 11.51
N MET A 559 0.11 -19.45 12.15
CA MET A 559 0.46 -18.29 12.97
C MET A 559 0.77 -17.10 12.06
N ARG A 560 -0.26 -16.35 11.69
CA ARG A 560 -0.16 -15.24 10.73
C ARG A 560 -0.32 -13.87 11.36
N SER A 561 -0.85 -13.82 12.59
CA SER A 561 -1.02 -12.56 13.30
C SER A 561 0.36 -11.90 13.49
N TYR A 562 0.45 -10.67 13.06
CA TYR A 562 1.61 -9.81 13.22
C TYR A 562 2.20 -9.84 14.64
N ARG A 563 1.32 -9.84 15.67
CA ARG A 563 1.74 -9.89 17.08
C ARG A 563 2.32 -11.25 17.46
N GLU A 564 1.69 -12.35 17.02
CA GLU A 564 2.18 -13.72 17.29
C GLU A 564 3.53 -13.96 16.62
N VAL A 565 3.67 -13.57 15.35
CA VAL A 565 4.93 -13.72 14.61
C VAL A 565 6.05 -12.93 15.29
N SER A 566 5.78 -11.69 15.72
CA SER A 566 6.76 -10.87 16.44
C SER A 566 7.17 -11.46 17.76
N GLU A 567 6.22 -12.02 18.51
CA GLU A 567 6.50 -12.67 19.79
C GLU A 567 7.39 -13.91 19.63
N ILE A 568 7.15 -14.72 18.59
CA ILE A 568 8.00 -15.89 18.30
C ILE A 568 9.42 -15.45 17.91
N ILE A 569 9.54 -14.41 17.07
CA ILE A 569 10.84 -13.85 16.69
C ILE A 569 11.57 -13.32 17.93
N ARG A 570 10.89 -12.60 18.83
CA ARG A 570 11.45 -12.11 20.09
C ARG A 570 11.94 -13.25 20.96
N ARG A 571 11.12 -14.28 21.20
CA ARG A 571 11.48 -15.48 21.97
C ARG A 571 12.70 -16.21 21.38
N TYR A 572 12.83 -16.23 20.06
CA TYR A 572 14.00 -16.81 19.42
C TYR A 572 15.29 -16.05 19.79
N TYR A 573 15.24 -14.73 19.88
CA TYR A 573 16.41 -13.95 20.29
C TYR A 573 16.73 -14.10 21.78
N GLU A 574 15.74 -14.39 22.61
CA GLU A 574 15.91 -14.63 24.05
C GLU A 574 16.44 -16.05 24.33
N ASP A 575 15.81 -17.07 23.76
CA ASP A 575 16.19 -18.50 23.96
C ASP A 575 15.93 -19.33 22.68
N PRO A 576 16.89 -19.35 21.74
CA PRO A 576 16.79 -20.12 20.50
C PRO A 576 16.60 -21.62 20.70
N ALA A 577 17.23 -22.21 21.77
CA ALA A 577 17.22 -23.63 22.01
C ALA A 577 15.86 -24.12 22.50
N SER A 578 15.23 -23.39 23.43
CA SER A 578 13.91 -23.73 23.94
C SER A 578 12.85 -23.65 22.86
N LEU A 579 12.86 -22.59 22.05
CA LEU A 579 11.89 -22.41 20.96
C LEU A 579 12.06 -23.49 19.87
N TYR A 580 13.30 -23.82 19.50
CA TYR A 580 13.57 -24.89 18.54
C TYR A 580 13.07 -26.27 19.03
N LYS A 581 13.28 -26.58 20.32
CA LYS A 581 12.76 -27.80 20.94
C LYS A 581 11.22 -27.83 20.94
N GLU A 582 10.57 -26.68 21.15
CA GLU A 582 9.11 -26.57 21.05
C GLU A 582 8.62 -26.82 19.62
N ALA A 583 9.27 -26.20 18.63
CA ALA A 583 8.93 -26.33 17.23
C ALA A 583 9.10 -27.77 16.69
N THR A 584 10.06 -28.52 17.23
CA THR A 584 10.39 -29.92 16.77
C THR A 584 9.74 -31.00 17.62
N LYS A 585 8.99 -30.69 18.68
CA LYS A 585 8.32 -31.71 19.54
C LYS A 585 7.20 -32.47 18.84
N HIS A 586 6.75 -32.03 17.68
CA HIS A 586 5.61 -32.59 16.97
C HIS A 586 5.99 -33.17 15.59
N GLU A 587 7.30 -33.16 15.24
CA GLU A 587 7.85 -34.00 14.19
C GLU A 587 8.03 -35.44 14.75
#